data_ef84e8c68e06072b91ba1ee71380439e
#
_entry.id   ef84e8c68e06072b91ba1ee71380439e
#
_cell.length_a   1.000
_cell.length_b   1.000
_cell.length_c   1.000
_cell.angle_alpha   90.00
_cell.angle_beta   90.00
_cell.angle_gamma   90.00
#
_symmetry.space_group_name_H-M   'P 1'
#
loop_
_entity.id
_entity.type
_entity.pdbx_description
1 polymer ?
#
loop_
_entity_poly.entity_id
_entity_poly.type
_entity_poly.pdbx_seq_one_letter_code
_entity_poly.pdbx_strand_id
1 'polypeptide(L)'
;MTTMIDRFRNWYDHERDCNAKTLTMLNSVTANKRATPEFQRALNLMAHLVLARRMWLYRLGHWPGEEGWDSEGTKLEDLPGMVAVTEKAWVKYMSGLDDAGLAKPLEWEGNDGQYRRWPVELILTQVSGHAWYHRGQIVELVRQLGGETTSTDYIFWNRPEIIAPPVGAPASGS
;
A
#
# COMPACT_ATOMS: atom_id res chain seq x y z
N MET A 1 12.85 23.12 -0.79
CA MET A 1 12.47 22.19 -1.88
C MET A 1 12.17 20.83 -1.24
N THR A 2 11.10 20.17 -1.64
CA THR A 2 10.78 18.81 -1.17
C THR A 2 11.79 17.85 -1.79
N THR A 3 12.50 17.07 -0.97
CA THR A 3 13.46 16.05 -1.42
C THR A 3 12.74 14.83 -2.00
N MET A 4 13.44 13.93 -2.68
CA MET A 4 12.83 12.70 -3.19
C MET A 4 12.37 11.80 -2.03
N ILE A 5 13.15 11.71 -0.95
CA ILE A 5 12.75 10.91 0.22
C ILE A 5 11.49 11.49 0.90
N ASP A 6 11.29 12.81 0.90
CA ASP A 6 10.07 13.41 1.45
C ASP A 6 8.82 13.02 0.64
N ARG A 7 8.96 12.87 -0.68
CA ARG A 7 7.87 12.35 -1.54
C ARG A 7 7.53 10.90 -1.19
N PHE A 8 8.52 10.04 -1.01
CA PHE A 8 8.29 8.65 -0.60
C PHE A 8 7.67 8.55 0.81
N ARG A 9 8.08 9.41 1.75
CA ARG A 9 7.44 9.50 3.07
C ARG A 9 5.98 9.91 2.96
N ASN A 10 5.66 10.92 2.16
CA ASN A 10 4.28 11.34 1.92
C ASN A 10 3.45 10.24 1.25
N TRP A 11 3.98 9.52 0.25
CA TRP A 11 3.31 8.36 -0.33
C TRP A 11 3.09 7.25 0.69
N TYR A 12 4.02 7.07 1.61
CA TYR A 12 3.87 6.07 2.65
C TYR A 12 2.83 6.49 3.71
N ASP A 13 2.73 7.76 4.06
CA ASP A 13 1.66 8.27 4.92
C ASP A 13 0.28 8.11 4.27
N HIS A 14 0.17 8.36 2.96
CA HIS A 14 -1.03 8.01 2.19
C HIS A 14 -1.32 6.51 2.24
N GLU A 15 -0.30 5.67 2.12
CA GLU A 15 -0.45 4.20 2.23
C GLU A 15 -1.05 3.78 3.56
N ARG A 16 -0.61 4.37 4.67
CA ARG A 16 -1.13 4.08 6.00
C ARG A 16 -2.60 4.49 6.14
N ASP A 17 -2.97 5.65 5.63
CA ASP A 17 -4.38 6.07 5.57
C ASP A 17 -5.21 5.08 4.74
N CYS A 18 -4.70 4.68 3.59
CA CYS A 18 -5.37 3.70 2.74
C CYS A 18 -5.52 2.33 3.40
N ASN A 19 -4.54 1.87 4.17
CA ASN A 19 -4.63 0.62 4.92
C ASN A 19 -5.74 0.68 5.96
N ALA A 20 -5.82 1.76 6.74
CA ALA A 20 -6.89 1.98 7.72
C ALA A 20 -8.27 1.99 7.06
N LYS A 21 -8.41 2.70 5.94
CA LYS A 21 -9.64 2.72 5.13
C LYS A 21 -10.00 1.32 4.61
N THR A 22 -9.02 0.57 4.12
CA THR A 22 -9.25 -0.79 3.59
C THR A 22 -9.72 -1.73 4.67
N LEU A 23 -9.14 -1.68 5.87
CA LEU A 23 -9.61 -2.46 7.02
C LEU A 23 -11.05 -2.09 7.40
N THR A 24 -11.40 -0.81 7.38
CA THR A 24 -12.78 -0.36 7.62
C THR A 24 -13.74 -0.89 6.56
N MET A 25 -13.38 -0.80 5.27
CA MET A 25 -14.16 -1.32 4.16
C MET A 25 -14.39 -2.84 4.28
N LEU A 26 -13.37 -3.63 4.59
CA LEU A 26 -13.50 -5.07 4.80
C LEU A 26 -14.44 -5.39 5.98
N ASN A 27 -14.35 -4.61 7.06
CA ASN A 27 -15.24 -4.78 8.23
C ASN A 27 -16.70 -4.39 7.94
N SER A 28 -17.00 -3.57 6.94
CA SER A 28 -18.35 -3.18 6.58
C SER A 28 -19.14 -4.28 5.85
N VAL A 29 -18.43 -5.30 5.32
CA VAL A 29 -19.08 -6.45 4.66
C VAL A 29 -19.88 -7.24 5.69
N THR A 30 -21.15 -7.51 5.39
CA THR A 30 -22.08 -8.21 6.30
C THR A 30 -21.65 -9.66 6.55
N ALA A 31 -21.96 -10.17 7.74
CA ALA A 31 -21.53 -11.50 8.20
C ALA A 31 -21.90 -12.65 7.22
N ASN A 32 -23.08 -12.59 6.61
CA ASN A 32 -23.55 -13.58 5.64
C ASN A 32 -22.75 -13.58 4.32
N LYS A 33 -22.03 -12.50 4.00
CA LYS A 33 -21.17 -12.37 2.84
C LYS A 33 -19.71 -12.73 3.14
N ARG A 34 -19.31 -12.77 4.41
CA ARG A 34 -17.92 -13.05 4.79
C ARG A 34 -17.49 -14.51 4.56
N ALA A 35 -18.43 -15.43 4.35
CA ALA A 35 -18.13 -16.82 4.01
C ALA A 35 -17.92 -17.07 2.51
N THR A 36 -17.98 -16.04 1.66
CA THR A 36 -17.86 -16.18 0.21
C THR A 36 -16.40 -16.22 -0.24
N PRO A 37 -16.10 -16.89 -1.36
CA PRO A 37 -14.75 -16.90 -1.95
C PRO A 37 -14.25 -15.47 -2.30
N GLU A 38 -15.16 -14.57 -2.71
CA GLU A 38 -14.82 -13.18 -3.05
C GLU A 38 -14.34 -12.42 -1.82
N PHE A 39 -14.97 -12.63 -0.65
CA PHE A 39 -14.51 -12.01 0.59
C PHE A 39 -13.15 -12.56 1.00
N GLN A 40 -12.96 -13.88 0.94
CA GLN A 40 -11.66 -14.50 1.22
C GLN A 40 -10.57 -13.95 0.28
N ARG A 41 -10.90 -13.78 -1.01
CA ARG A 41 -9.97 -13.15 -1.97
C ARG A 41 -9.60 -11.71 -1.57
N ALA A 42 -10.55 -10.93 -1.08
CA ALA A 42 -10.27 -9.57 -0.60
C ALA A 42 -9.33 -9.58 0.62
N LEU A 43 -9.52 -10.52 1.56
CA LEU A 43 -8.63 -10.70 2.71
C LEU A 43 -7.21 -11.13 2.27
N ASN A 44 -7.14 -12.10 1.37
CA ASN A 44 -5.85 -12.61 0.84
C ASN A 44 -5.08 -11.50 0.11
N LEU A 45 -5.76 -10.64 -0.67
CA LEU A 45 -5.12 -9.49 -1.32
C LEU A 45 -4.58 -8.49 -0.30
N MET A 46 -5.31 -8.20 0.78
CA MET A 46 -4.82 -7.30 1.83
C MET A 46 -3.61 -7.89 2.55
N ALA A 47 -3.66 -9.18 2.89
CA ALA A 47 -2.52 -9.89 3.48
C ALA A 47 -1.32 -9.91 2.52
N HIS A 48 -1.55 -10.15 1.23
CA HIS A 48 -0.50 -10.13 0.20
C HIS A 48 0.23 -8.77 0.15
N LEU A 49 -0.49 -7.65 0.26
CA LEU A 49 0.14 -6.33 0.35
C LEU A 49 1.06 -6.20 1.57
N VAL A 50 0.63 -6.72 2.72
CA VAL A 50 1.42 -6.71 3.95
C VAL A 50 2.66 -7.59 3.79
N LEU A 51 2.50 -8.81 3.30
CA LEU A 51 3.59 -9.78 3.11
C LEU A 51 4.61 -9.28 2.07
N ALA A 52 4.15 -8.68 0.97
CA ALA A 52 5.04 -8.05 -0.01
C ALA A 52 5.92 -6.96 0.62
N ARG A 53 5.35 -6.14 1.51
CA ARG A 53 6.12 -5.12 2.25
C ARG A 53 7.13 -5.73 3.22
N ARG A 54 6.77 -6.79 3.94
CA ARG A 54 7.69 -7.50 4.85
C ARG A 54 8.84 -8.13 4.09
N MET A 55 8.55 -8.77 2.96
CA MET A 55 9.57 -9.35 2.08
C MET A 55 10.58 -8.29 1.61
N TRP A 56 10.12 -7.09 1.20
CA TRP A 56 11.05 -6.03 0.82
C TRP A 56 11.85 -5.49 2.02
N LEU A 57 11.23 -5.37 3.21
CA LEU A 57 11.98 -5.04 4.43
C LEU A 57 13.03 -6.10 4.77
N TYR A 58 12.71 -7.39 4.58
CA TYR A 58 13.67 -8.47 4.77
C TYR A 58 14.87 -8.33 3.82
N ARG A 59 14.61 -8.15 2.54
CA ARG A 59 15.67 -7.93 1.53
C ARG A 59 16.51 -6.68 1.81
N LEU A 60 15.91 -5.65 2.38
CA LEU A 60 16.58 -4.42 2.80
C LEU A 60 17.32 -4.57 4.15
N GLY A 61 17.25 -5.73 4.82
CA GLY A 61 17.90 -5.99 6.11
C GLY A 61 17.16 -5.39 7.33
N HIS A 62 15.87 -5.09 7.19
CA HIS A 62 15.05 -4.43 8.22
C HIS A 62 13.86 -5.28 8.71
N TRP A 63 13.81 -6.58 8.38
CA TRP A 63 12.84 -7.55 8.88
C TRP A 63 13.55 -8.84 9.29
N PRO A 64 13.15 -9.49 10.40
CA PRO A 64 13.96 -10.54 11.04
C PRO A 64 13.99 -11.89 10.31
N GLY A 65 13.14 -12.13 9.32
CA GLY A 65 13.10 -13.40 8.62
C GLY A 65 12.40 -13.30 7.28
N GLU A 66 12.68 -14.25 6.40
CA GLU A 66 11.94 -14.40 5.15
C GLU A 66 10.53 -14.92 5.47
N GLU A 67 9.52 -14.14 5.10
CA GLU A 67 8.13 -14.59 5.19
C GLU A 67 7.70 -15.15 3.83
N GLY A 68 6.95 -16.24 3.86
CA GLY A 68 6.33 -16.79 2.67
C GLY A 68 5.34 -15.82 2.04
N TRP A 69 5.06 -16.00 0.75
CA TRP A 69 4.06 -15.24 0.00
C TRP A 69 2.63 -15.72 0.23
N ASP A 70 2.48 -16.78 1.03
CA ASP A 70 1.19 -17.40 1.22
C ASP A 70 0.28 -16.52 2.09
N SER A 71 -0.72 -15.95 1.42
CA SER A 71 -1.78 -15.16 2.05
C SER A 71 -3.11 -15.94 2.13
N GLU A 72 -3.12 -17.22 1.73
CA GLU A 72 -4.33 -18.02 1.74
C GLU A 72 -4.84 -18.28 3.16
N GLY A 73 -6.14 -18.30 3.30
CA GLY A 73 -6.79 -18.52 4.59
C GLY A 73 -6.63 -17.40 5.62
N THR A 74 -6.14 -16.21 5.20
CA THR A 74 -6.06 -15.04 6.10
C THR A 74 -7.41 -14.70 6.68
N LYS A 75 -7.46 -14.48 8.00
CA LYS A 75 -8.68 -14.08 8.69
C LYS A 75 -8.76 -12.57 8.86
N LEU A 76 -9.98 -12.05 8.89
CA LEU A 76 -10.22 -10.60 9.05
C LEU A 76 -9.61 -10.06 10.35
N GLU A 77 -9.70 -10.82 11.43
CA GLU A 77 -9.19 -10.45 12.75
C GLU A 77 -7.66 -10.36 12.82
N ASP A 78 -6.92 -11.03 11.94
CA ASP A 78 -5.46 -11.01 11.91
C ASP A 78 -4.89 -9.76 11.23
N LEU A 79 -5.62 -9.22 10.24
CA LEU A 79 -5.15 -8.12 9.39
C LEU A 79 -4.72 -6.86 10.16
N PRO A 80 -5.47 -6.37 11.16
CA PRO A 80 -5.06 -5.17 11.89
C PRO A 80 -3.69 -5.32 12.56
N GLY A 81 -3.43 -6.48 13.18
CA GLY A 81 -2.14 -6.79 13.80
C GLY A 81 -1.01 -6.87 12.78
N MET A 82 -1.26 -7.57 11.67
CA MET A 82 -0.30 -7.69 10.56
C MET A 82 0.08 -6.31 9.99
N VAL A 83 -0.90 -5.46 9.74
CA VAL A 83 -0.71 -4.08 9.22
C VAL A 83 0.10 -3.26 10.22
N ALA A 84 -0.32 -3.19 11.48
CA ALA A 84 0.30 -2.33 12.49
C ALA A 84 1.79 -2.65 12.71
N VAL A 85 2.15 -3.93 12.78
CA VAL A 85 3.55 -4.35 12.97
C VAL A 85 4.39 -3.99 11.75
N THR A 86 3.86 -4.19 10.55
CA THR A 86 4.55 -3.89 9.29
C THR A 86 4.72 -2.39 9.09
N GLU A 87 3.70 -1.59 9.41
CA GLU A 87 3.77 -0.13 9.34
C GLU A 87 4.84 0.44 10.28
N LYS A 88 4.90 -0.07 11.51
CA LYS A 88 5.94 0.34 12.47
C LYS A 88 7.35 0.09 11.93
N ALA A 89 7.58 -1.05 11.29
CA ALA A 89 8.88 -1.38 10.70
C ALA A 89 9.21 -0.47 9.51
N TRP A 90 8.25 -0.20 8.62
CA TRP A 90 8.42 0.72 7.49
C TRP A 90 8.68 2.16 7.95
N VAL A 91 7.94 2.67 8.93
CA VAL A 91 8.18 4.01 9.51
C VAL A 91 9.60 4.11 10.03
N LYS A 92 10.07 3.09 10.77
CA LYS A 92 11.45 3.04 11.26
C LYS A 92 12.47 3.06 10.12
N TYR A 93 12.26 2.25 9.07
CA TYR A 93 13.14 2.22 7.91
C TYR A 93 13.19 3.57 7.19
N MET A 94 12.01 4.13 6.86
CA MET A 94 11.89 5.40 6.14
C MET A 94 12.45 6.60 6.93
N SER A 95 12.41 6.56 8.26
CA SER A 95 12.96 7.64 9.09
C SER A 95 14.48 7.74 9.02
N GLY A 96 15.15 6.61 8.78
CA GLY A 96 16.61 6.54 8.64
C GLY A 96 17.13 6.68 7.19
N LEU A 97 16.22 6.83 6.21
CA LEU A 97 16.58 6.88 4.80
C LEU A 97 16.70 8.34 4.33
N ASP A 98 17.70 8.64 3.51
CA ASP A 98 17.90 9.92 2.83
C ASP A 98 17.99 9.74 1.30
N ASP A 99 18.15 10.82 0.55
CA ASP A 99 18.25 10.76 -0.92
C ASP A 99 19.50 9.97 -1.38
N ALA A 100 20.59 9.97 -0.62
CA ALA A 100 21.75 9.14 -0.92
C ALA A 100 21.45 7.65 -0.70
N GLY A 101 20.65 7.34 0.32
CA GLY A 101 20.16 5.99 0.57
C GLY A 101 19.23 5.47 -0.53
N LEU A 102 18.40 6.35 -1.13
CA LEU A 102 17.53 6.00 -2.25
C LEU A 102 18.31 5.51 -3.49
N ALA A 103 19.47 6.09 -3.75
CA ALA A 103 20.34 5.72 -4.87
C ALA A 103 21.13 4.42 -4.64
N LYS A 104 21.19 3.90 -3.41
CA LYS A 104 21.94 2.67 -3.12
C LYS A 104 21.31 1.48 -3.83
N PRO A 105 22.14 0.66 -4.52
CA PRO A 105 21.65 -0.57 -5.12
C PRO A 105 21.36 -1.62 -4.05
N LEU A 106 20.22 -2.31 -4.19
CA LEU A 106 19.92 -3.57 -3.55
C LEU A 106 20.06 -4.69 -4.57
N GLU A 107 20.76 -5.74 -4.19
CA GLU A 107 20.88 -6.98 -4.95
C GLU A 107 20.11 -8.09 -4.22
N TRP A 108 19.36 -8.89 -4.98
CA TRP A 108 18.63 -10.03 -4.41
C TRP A 108 18.49 -11.16 -5.43
N GLU A 109 18.37 -12.36 -4.92
CA GLU A 109 17.99 -13.52 -5.71
C GLU A 109 16.46 -13.60 -5.82
N GLY A 110 15.95 -13.73 -7.03
CA GLY A 110 14.52 -13.96 -7.27
C GLY A 110 14.14 -15.43 -7.11
N ASN A 111 12.84 -15.72 -7.04
CA ASN A 111 12.33 -17.08 -6.90
C ASN A 111 12.68 -18.01 -8.09
N ASP A 112 13.14 -17.45 -9.20
CA ASP A 112 13.65 -18.14 -10.38
C ASP A 112 15.17 -18.38 -10.34
N GLY A 113 15.83 -18.09 -9.22
CA GLY A 113 17.27 -18.23 -9.04
C GLY A 113 18.11 -17.15 -9.75
N GLN A 114 17.46 -16.14 -10.37
CA GLN A 114 18.20 -15.06 -11.03
C GLN A 114 18.50 -13.92 -10.06
N TYR A 115 19.72 -13.40 -10.12
CA TYR A 115 20.11 -12.20 -9.36
C TYR A 115 19.63 -10.94 -10.07
N ARG A 116 19.10 -10.02 -9.26
CA ARG A 116 18.57 -8.74 -9.70
C ARG A 116 19.19 -7.61 -8.91
N ARG A 117 19.24 -6.43 -9.52
CA ARG A 117 19.74 -5.20 -8.88
C ARG A 117 18.82 -4.05 -9.21
N TRP A 118 18.36 -3.35 -8.17
CA TRP A 118 17.64 -2.08 -8.30
C TRP A 118 18.16 -1.08 -7.27
N PRO A 119 18.15 0.23 -7.57
CA PRO A 119 18.26 1.23 -6.53
C PRO A 119 17.01 1.19 -5.63
N VAL A 120 17.19 1.58 -4.37
CA VAL A 120 16.12 1.57 -3.36
C VAL A 120 14.90 2.37 -3.82
N GLU A 121 15.10 3.48 -4.53
CA GLU A 121 13.99 4.28 -5.08
C GLU A 121 13.02 3.49 -5.98
N LEU A 122 13.53 2.59 -6.81
CA LEU A 122 12.70 1.73 -7.65
C LEU A 122 11.94 0.69 -6.84
N ILE A 123 12.52 0.21 -5.74
CA ILE A 123 11.84 -0.68 -4.80
C ILE A 123 10.67 0.06 -4.13
N LEU A 124 10.89 1.28 -3.63
CA LEU A 124 9.83 2.09 -3.01
C LEU A 124 8.73 2.45 -4.01
N THR A 125 9.09 2.75 -5.26
CA THR A 125 8.15 2.97 -6.36
C THR A 125 7.31 1.71 -6.63
N GLN A 126 7.97 0.55 -6.76
CA GLN A 126 7.31 -0.74 -6.97
C GLN A 126 6.33 -1.06 -5.85
N VAL A 127 6.74 -0.92 -4.59
CA VAL A 127 5.89 -1.22 -3.42
C VAL A 127 4.65 -0.32 -3.39
N SER A 128 4.81 0.97 -3.75
CA SER A 128 3.69 1.91 -3.81
C SER A 128 2.72 1.57 -4.96
N GLY A 129 3.24 1.38 -6.18
CA GLY A 129 2.41 1.03 -7.34
C GLY A 129 1.69 -0.32 -7.18
N HIS A 130 2.37 -1.30 -6.58
CA HIS A 130 1.79 -2.61 -6.25
C HIS A 130 0.60 -2.50 -5.28
N ALA A 131 0.75 -1.63 -4.27
CA ALA A 131 -0.33 -1.38 -3.32
C ALA A 131 -1.54 -0.72 -3.99
N TRP A 132 -1.34 0.28 -4.85
CA TRP A 132 -2.43 0.94 -5.58
C TRP A 132 -3.19 -0.04 -6.48
N TYR A 133 -2.45 -0.90 -7.20
CA TYR A 133 -3.02 -1.92 -8.08
C TYR A 133 -3.93 -2.91 -7.35
N HIS A 134 -3.44 -3.52 -6.27
CA HIS A 134 -4.23 -4.52 -5.52
C HIS A 134 -5.33 -3.88 -4.67
N ARG A 135 -5.14 -2.66 -4.18
CA ARG A 135 -6.17 -1.97 -3.42
C ARG A 135 -7.41 -1.66 -4.27
N GLY A 136 -7.23 -1.28 -5.54
CA GLY A 136 -8.34 -1.15 -6.47
C GLY A 136 -9.16 -2.43 -6.60
N GLN A 137 -8.50 -3.58 -6.62
CA GLN A 137 -9.19 -4.89 -6.66
C GLN A 137 -9.96 -5.17 -5.35
N ILE A 138 -9.38 -4.85 -4.18
CA ILE A 138 -10.06 -5.00 -2.89
C ILE A 138 -11.33 -4.14 -2.83
N VAL A 139 -11.22 -2.86 -3.21
CA VAL A 139 -12.37 -1.93 -3.23
C VAL A 139 -13.50 -2.47 -4.12
N GLU A 140 -13.16 -3.01 -5.29
CA GLU A 140 -14.14 -3.61 -6.19
C GLU A 140 -14.83 -4.83 -5.57
N LEU A 141 -14.07 -5.74 -4.95
CA LEU A 141 -14.63 -6.91 -4.26
C LEU A 141 -15.56 -6.51 -3.11
N VAL A 142 -15.16 -5.52 -2.28
CA VAL A 142 -16.00 -5.02 -1.18
C VAL A 142 -17.31 -4.45 -1.72
N ARG A 143 -17.26 -3.67 -2.83
CA ARG A 143 -18.47 -3.10 -3.46
C ARG A 143 -19.41 -4.18 -3.98
N GLN A 144 -18.89 -5.20 -4.66
CA GLN A 144 -19.68 -6.35 -5.14
C GLN A 144 -20.35 -7.13 -4.00
N LEU A 145 -19.71 -7.17 -2.82
CA LEU A 145 -20.25 -7.80 -1.62
C LEU A 145 -21.27 -6.91 -0.87
N GLY A 146 -21.51 -5.68 -1.34
CA GLY A 146 -22.40 -4.74 -0.71
C GLY A 146 -21.83 -4.06 0.54
N GLY A 147 -20.50 -4.07 0.70
CA GLY A 147 -19.82 -3.32 1.75
C GLY A 147 -19.71 -1.83 1.41
N GLU A 148 -19.44 -1.02 2.42
CA GLU A 148 -19.20 0.42 2.27
C GLU A 148 -17.80 0.65 1.69
N THR A 149 -17.67 1.53 0.68
CA THR A 149 -16.39 1.88 0.08
C THR A 149 -16.09 3.35 0.25
N THR A 150 -14.81 3.68 0.42
CA THR A 150 -14.30 5.05 0.45
C THR A 150 -13.13 5.20 -0.52
N SER A 151 -12.88 6.42 -0.97
CA SER A 151 -11.79 6.68 -1.91
C SER A 151 -10.43 6.50 -1.25
N THR A 152 -9.56 5.77 -1.94
CA THR A 152 -8.13 5.64 -1.63
C THR A 152 -7.25 6.33 -2.67
N ASP A 153 -7.83 7.18 -3.50
CA ASP A 153 -7.10 7.95 -4.50
C ASP A 153 -6.28 9.06 -3.84
N TYR A 154 -5.05 9.23 -4.31
CA TYR A 154 -4.05 10.13 -3.76
C TYR A 154 -4.50 11.61 -3.80
N ILE A 155 -5.29 12.01 -4.82
CA ILE A 155 -5.78 13.39 -4.93
C ILE A 155 -6.69 13.79 -3.76
N PHE A 156 -7.42 12.84 -3.16
CA PHE A 156 -8.26 13.10 -1.99
C PHE A 156 -7.49 13.09 -0.68
N TRP A 157 -6.29 12.54 -0.67
CA TRP A 157 -5.34 12.61 0.44
C TRP A 157 -4.57 13.93 0.41
N ASN A 158 -3.84 14.17 -0.67
CA ASN A 158 -3.01 15.35 -0.87
C ASN A 158 -3.78 16.39 -1.69
N ARG A 159 -4.81 16.97 -1.06
CA ARG A 159 -5.75 17.87 -1.74
C ARG A 159 -5.02 19.04 -2.38
N PRO A 160 -5.28 19.31 -3.69
CA PRO A 160 -4.74 20.48 -4.35
C PRO A 160 -5.28 21.78 -3.70
N GLU A 161 -4.49 22.81 -3.74
CA GLU A 161 -4.91 24.16 -3.36
C GLU A 161 -6.05 24.64 -4.27
N ILE A 162 -7.09 25.21 -3.68
CA ILE A 162 -8.17 25.85 -4.43
C ILE A 162 -7.74 27.28 -4.73
N ILE A 163 -7.52 27.58 -6.01
CA ILE A 163 -7.15 28.92 -6.48
C ILE A 163 -8.30 29.55 -7.28
N ALA A 164 -8.29 30.87 -7.38
CA ALA A 164 -9.21 31.56 -8.28
C ALA A 164 -8.97 31.16 -9.74
N PRO A 165 -10.03 31.04 -10.58
CA PRO A 165 -9.85 30.74 -11.99
C PRO A 165 -8.99 31.84 -12.68
N PRO A 166 -8.12 31.45 -13.62
CA PRO A 166 -7.35 32.45 -14.39
C PRO A 166 -8.29 33.37 -15.16
N VAL A 167 -7.89 34.62 -15.33
CA VAL A 167 -8.66 35.62 -16.08
C VAL A 167 -8.95 35.09 -17.49
N GLY A 168 -10.22 35.00 -17.88
CA GLY A 168 -10.66 34.48 -19.18
C GLY A 168 -10.90 32.94 -19.21
N ALA A 169 -10.84 32.24 -18.09
CA ALA A 169 -11.26 30.87 -18.07
C ALA A 169 -12.76 30.71 -18.42
N PRO A 170 -13.16 29.73 -19.26
CA PRO A 170 -14.56 29.49 -19.54
C PRO A 170 -15.27 29.09 -18.25
N ALA A 171 -16.51 29.60 -18.07
CA ALA A 171 -17.34 29.17 -16.94
C ALA A 171 -17.53 27.65 -17.02
N SER A 172 -17.24 26.94 -15.93
CA SER A 172 -17.53 25.50 -15.82
C SER A 172 -19.03 25.32 -16.03
N GLY A 173 -19.43 24.70 -17.15
CA GLY A 173 -20.82 24.38 -17.42
C GLY A 173 -21.39 23.51 -16.29
N SER A 174 -22.53 23.91 -15.79
CA SER A 174 -23.39 23.17 -14.84
C SER A 174 -23.92 21.89 -15.46
#